data_f4cf2f8fd5f7c969a227e84a43dd7a19
#
_entry.id   f4cf2f8fd5f7c969a227e84a43dd7a19
#
_cell.length_a   1.000
_cell.length_b   1.000
_cell.length_c   1.000
_cell.angle_alpha   90.00
_cell.angle_beta   90.00
_cell.angle_gamma   90.00
#
_symmetry.space_group_name_H-M   'P 1'
#
loop_
_entity.id
_entity.type
_entity.pdbx_description
1 polymer ?
#
loop_
_entity_poly.entity_id
_entity_poly.type
_entity_poly.pdbx_seq_one_letter_code
_entity_poly.pdbx_strand_id
1 'polypeptide(L)'
;MRTLLACAIALPLLAACGHDNPPPQTPAHADTAPTLNSTTPQRKSDQDISLSKDIRDLCKIDDSDRSPKFDFDSSQLSSSDRDVLQQVAKCMTDGALKGKSVELIGRADPRGEQEYNMTLGSSRATAAHKFLVALGIDDKRMTETSRGALDATGHDEEGYAKDRRVDLRIVGK
;
A
#
# COMPACT_ATOMS: atom_id res chain seq x y z
N MET A 1 19.81 -70.58 -6.14
CA MET A 1 18.56 -71.15 -6.73
C MET A 1 17.60 -69.96 -6.85
N ARG A 2 17.56 -69.38 -8.01
CA ARG A 2 16.58 -69.51 -9.13
C ARG A 2 15.15 -69.31 -8.60
N THR A 3 14.53 -68.19 -8.89
CA THR A 3 13.58 -68.10 -9.98
C THR A 3 13.21 -66.65 -10.31
N LEU A 4 13.41 -66.27 -11.57
CA LEU A 4 12.89 -65.08 -12.24
C LEU A 4 11.39 -65.30 -12.51
N LEU A 5 10.56 -64.32 -12.20
CA LEU A 5 9.21 -64.25 -12.71
C LEU A 5 9.02 -62.91 -13.43
N ALA A 6 9.03 -62.95 -14.73
CA ALA A 6 8.67 -61.85 -15.61
C ALA A 6 7.14 -61.71 -15.64
N CYS A 7 6.64 -60.53 -15.33
CA CYS A 7 5.24 -60.19 -15.51
C CYS A 7 5.14 -59.06 -16.55
N ALA A 8 4.70 -59.42 -17.76
CA ALA A 8 4.38 -58.48 -18.82
C ALA A 8 3.01 -57.83 -18.51
N ILE A 9 2.97 -56.53 -18.43
CA ILE A 9 1.74 -55.76 -18.28
C ILE A 9 1.52 -54.94 -19.56
N ALA A 10 0.42 -55.25 -20.23
CA ALA A 10 -0.07 -54.57 -21.41
C ALA A 10 -0.51 -53.14 -21.14
N LEU A 11 -0.12 -52.20 -22.00
CA LEU A 11 -0.65 -50.82 -22.05
C LEU A 11 -2.05 -50.84 -22.68
N PRO A 12 -3.04 -50.13 -22.11
CA PRO A 12 -4.21 -49.68 -22.87
C PRO A 12 -3.93 -48.30 -23.46
N LEU A 13 -4.10 -48.17 -24.78
CA LEU A 13 -4.25 -46.89 -25.47
C LEU A 13 -5.55 -46.21 -25.01
N LEU A 14 -5.43 -45.08 -24.35
CA LEU A 14 -6.54 -44.16 -24.15
C LEU A 14 -6.48 -43.07 -25.22
N ALA A 15 -7.50 -43.10 -26.09
CA ALA A 15 -7.75 -42.07 -27.08
C ALA A 15 -8.06 -40.73 -26.38
N ALA A 16 -7.22 -39.73 -26.59
CA ALA A 16 -7.47 -38.35 -26.17
C ALA A 16 -8.43 -37.69 -27.16
N CYS A 17 -9.67 -37.41 -26.75
CA CYS A 17 -10.54 -36.46 -27.45
C CYS A 17 -9.99 -35.05 -27.22
N GLY A 18 -9.37 -34.49 -28.25
CA GLY A 18 -8.99 -33.09 -28.27
C GLY A 18 -10.23 -32.19 -28.30
N HIS A 19 -10.35 -31.30 -27.31
CA HIS A 19 -11.23 -30.14 -27.37
C HIS A 19 -10.37 -28.97 -27.82
N ASP A 20 -10.42 -28.66 -29.10
CA ASP A 20 -9.84 -27.46 -29.67
C ASP A 20 -10.75 -26.28 -29.32
N ASN A 21 -10.44 -25.58 -28.24
CA ASN A 21 -10.96 -24.24 -28.02
C ASN A 21 -10.07 -23.25 -28.78
N PRO A 22 -10.60 -22.47 -29.73
CA PRO A 22 -9.83 -21.40 -30.37
C PRO A 22 -9.50 -20.33 -29.36
N PRO A 23 -8.30 -19.73 -29.44
CA PRO A 23 -7.91 -18.61 -28.52
C PRO A 23 -8.83 -17.41 -28.73
N PRO A 24 -9.08 -16.62 -27.66
CA PRO A 24 -9.87 -15.41 -27.76
C PRO A 24 -9.21 -14.43 -28.74
N GLN A 25 -9.96 -14.02 -29.76
CA GLN A 25 -9.51 -12.99 -30.70
C GLN A 25 -9.51 -11.64 -29.99
N THR A 26 -8.33 -11.05 -29.83
CA THR A 26 -8.14 -9.66 -29.44
C THR A 26 -8.63 -8.77 -30.59
N PRO A 27 -9.54 -7.80 -30.37
CA PRO A 27 -9.87 -6.84 -31.40
C PRO A 27 -8.66 -5.94 -31.67
N ALA A 28 -8.18 -5.94 -32.91
CA ALA A 28 -7.18 -5.00 -33.39
C ALA A 28 -7.75 -3.59 -33.33
N HIS A 29 -7.25 -2.78 -32.40
CA HIS A 29 -7.46 -1.34 -32.42
C HIS A 29 -6.39 -0.71 -33.31
N ALA A 30 -6.89 -0.09 -34.38
CA ALA A 30 -6.09 0.68 -35.32
C ALA A 30 -5.33 1.80 -34.61
N ASP A 31 -4.04 1.86 -34.88
CA ASP A 31 -3.14 2.95 -34.49
C ASP A 31 -3.63 4.28 -35.05
N THR A 32 -4.09 5.15 -34.17
CA THR A 32 -4.07 6.59 -34.38
C THR A 32 -3.35 7.20 -33.20
N ALA A 33 -2.06 7.45 -33.36
CA ALA A 33 -1.25 8.17 -32.40
C ALA A 33 -1.71 9.60 -32.28
N PRO A 34 -2.15 10.09 -31.11
CA PRO A 34 -2.26 11.50 -30.86
C PRO A 34 -0.89 12.05 -30.43
N THR A 35 -0.46 13.05 -31.16
CA THR A 35 0.68 13.91 -30.88
C THR A 35 0.74 14.32 -29.43
N LEU A 36 1.83 13.93 -28.73
CA LEU A 36 2.15 14.32 -27.37
C LEU A 36 2.48 15.81 -27.30
N ASN A 37 1.51 16.63 -26.94
CA ASN A 37 1.80 17.87 -26.25
C ASN A 37 1.98 17.54 -24.77
N SER A 38 3.21 17.30 -24.38
CA SER A 38 3.63 17.19 -22.98
C SER A 38 3.53 18.55 -22.31
N THR A 39 2.34 18.88 -21.84
CA THR A 39 2.20 19.75 -20.68
C THR A 39 1.74 18.85 -19.54
N THR A 40 2.70 18.16 -18.94
CA THR A 40 2.49 17.48 -17.66
C THR A 40 2.20 18.58 -16.64
N PRO A 41 1.00 18.66 -16.05
CA PRO A 41 0.81 19.48 -14.87
C PRO A 41 1.76 18.88 -13.82
N GLN A 42 2.69 19.68 -13.32
CA GLN A 42 3.46 19.29 -12.15
C GLN A 42 2.45 19.01 -11.04
N ARG A 43 2.21 17.72 -10.79
CA ARG A 43 1.40 17.27 -9.67
C ARG A 43 2.12 17.75 -8.41
N LYS A 44 1.52 18.70 -7.68
CA LYS A 44 1.97 19.02 -6.32
C LYS A 44 2.08 17.69 -5.58
N SER A 45 3.22 17.45 -4.97
CA SER A 45 3.53 16.21 -4.26
C SER A 45 2.56 16.02 -3.11
N ASP A 46 1.59 15.16 -3.29
CA ASP A 46 0.64 14.77 -2.27
C ASP A 46 1.33 13.75 -1.34
N GLN A 47 1.13 13.88 -0.04
CA GLN A 47 1.71 12.99 0.98
C GLN A 47 0.67 11.99 1.49
N ASP A 48 1.09 10.74 1.60
CA ASP A 48 0.25 9.64 2.07
C ASP A 48 0.32 9.43 3.60
N ILE A 49 1.04 10.31 4.30
CA ILE A 49 1.22 10.28 5.75
C ILE A 49 0.55 11.47 6.40
N SER A 50 -0.42 11.20 7.27
CA SER A 50 -1.13 12.21 8.08
C SER A 50 -0.62 12.19 9.51
N LEU A 51 -0.15 13.33 10.00
CA LEU A 51 0.38 13.46 11.35
C LEU A 51 -0.67 14.03 12.31
N SER A 52 -0.78 13.47 13.52
CA SER A 52 -1.59 14.07 14.56
C SER A 52 -1.06 15.48 14.92
N LYS A 53 -1.97 16.36 15.37
CA LYS A 53 -1.60 17.71 15.77
C LYS A 53 -0.42 17.74 16.77
N ASP A 54 -0.41 16.83 17.75
CA ASP A 54 0.66 16.70 18.74
C ASP A 54 2.03 16.42 18.10
N ILE A 55 2.07 15.54 17.08
CA ILE A 55 3.32 15.24 16.35
C ILE A 55 3.79 16.47 15.57
N ARG A 56 2.88 17.12 14.84
CA ARG A 56 3.21 18.34 14.07
C ARG A 56 3.80 19.43 14.95
N ASP A 57 3.11 19.73 16.04
CA ASP A 57 3.52 20.79 16.97
C ASP A 57 4.86 20.49 17.66
N LEU A 58 5.06 19.24 18.11
CA LEU A 58 6.28 18.83 18.80
C LEU A 58 7.48 18.73 17.87
N CYS A 59 7.29 18.18 16.67
CA CYS A 59 8.36 17.98 15.70
C CYS A 59 8.54 19.16 14.74
N LYS A 60 7.64 20.16 14.79
CA LYS A 60 7.61 21.33 13.89
C LYS A 60 7.57 20.92 12.41
N ILE A 61 6.78 19.88 12.11
CA ILE A 61 6.56 19.41 10.76
C ILE A 61 5.31 20.09 10.22
N ASP A 62 5.47 20.86 9.16
CA ASP A 62 4.34 21.46 8.44
C ASP A 62 3.87 20.49 7.34
N ASP A 63 2.69 19.92 7.57
CA ASP A 63 1.99 19.06 6.61
C ASP A 63 0.63 19.64 6.18
N SER A 64 0.38 20.92 6.50
CA SER A 64 -0.94 21.56 6.36
C SER A 64 -1.45 21.64 4.92
N ASP A 65 -0.55 21.67 3.93
CA ASP A 65 -0.88 21.70 2.49
C ASP A 65 -0.75 20.35 1.79
N ARG A 66 -0.44 19.30 2.54
CA ARG A 66 -0.03 17.99 1.99
C ARG A 66 -1.00 16.94 2.46
N SER A 67 -2.11 16.81 1.78
CA SER A 67 -3.05 15.70 1.98
C SER A 67 -2.41 14.41 1.50
N PRO A 68 -2.28 13.42 2.38
CA PRO A 68 -1.71 12.13 2.01
C PRO A 68 -2.64 11.38 1.05
N LYS A 69 -2.06 10.83 -0.02
CA LYS A 69 -2.86 10.13 -1.02
C LYS A 69 -2.08 8.95 -1.58
N PHE A 70 -2.24 7.77 -0.98
CA PHE A 70 -1.88 6.55 -1.71
C PHE A 70 -2.65 6.49 -3.03
N ASP A 71 -2.01 6.03 -4.07
CA ASP A 71 -2.71 5.70 -5.30
C ASP A 71 -3.81 4.68 -5.02
N PHE A 72 -4.83 4.67 -5.89
CA PHE A 72 -5.88 3.68 -5.79
C PHE A 72 -5.26 2.27 -5.79
N ASP A 73 -5.72 1.43 -4.87
CA ASP A 73 -5.26 0.05 -4.72
C ASP A 73 -3.74 -0.12 -4.47
N SER A 74 -3.09 0.90 -3.92
CA SER A 74 -1.64 0.91 -3.64
C SER A 74 -1.34 1.08 -2.15
N SER A 75 -0.21 0.49 -1.72
CA SER A 75 0.43 0.72 -0.42
C SER A 75 1.87 1.23 -0.57
N GLN A 76 2.23 1.72 -1.75
CA GLN A 76 3.59 2.18 -2.04
C GLN A 76 3.78 3.63 -1.57
N LEU A 77 4.79 3.87 -0.73
CA LEU A 77 5.15 5.21 -0.26
C LEU A 77 5.74 6.06 -1.40
N SER A 78 5.23 7.26 -1.56
CA SER A 78 5.77 8.28 -2.47
C SER A 78 7.10 8.85 -1.94
N SER A 79 7.79 9.68 -2.72
CA SER A 79 8.97 10.40 -2.25
C SER A 79 8.63 11.37 -1.12
N SER A 80 7.51 12.07 -1.25
CA SER A 80 7.05 13.03 -0.23
C SER A 80 6.70 12.37 1.10
N ASP A 81 6.13 11.15 1.08
CA ASP A 81 5.88 10.39 2.31
C ASP A 81 7.16 10.02 3.04
N ARG A 82 8.15 9.60 2.27
CA ARG A 82 9.47 9.27 2.81
C ARG A 82 10.12 10.48 3.46
N ASP A 83 9.99 11.67 2.87
CA ASP A 83 10.53 12.93 3.43
C ASP A 83 9.86 13.28 4.77
N VAL A 84 8.53 13.09 4.88
CA VAL A 84 7.81 13.28 6.15
C VAL A 84 8.23 12.24 7.18
N LEU A 85 8.27 10.97 6.79
CA LEU A 85 8.69 9.90 7.70
C LEU A 85 10.13 10.05 8.17
N GLN A 86 11.05 10.61 7.35
CA GLN A 86 12.41 10.95 7.77
C GLN A 86 12.41 12.05 8.85
N GLN A 87 11.56 13.07 8.70
CA GLN A 87 11.44 14.12 9.73
C GLN A 87 10.86 13.55 11.02
N VAL A 88 9.86 12.67 10.94
CA VAL A 88 9.31 11.94 12.10
C VAL A 88 10.39 11.09 12.75
N ALA A 89 11.15 10.31 11.98
CA ALA A 89 12.23 9.46 12.50
C ALA A 89 13.29 10.31 13.25
N LYS A 90 13.72 11.43 12.67
CA LYS A 90 14.64 12.35 13.33
C LYS A 90 14.07 12.89 14.65
N CYS A 91 12.77 13.25 14.67
CA CYS A 91 12.10 13.70 15.88
C CYS A 91 11.99 12.60 16.94
N MET A 92 11.82 11.34 16.52
CA MET A 92 11.77 10.16 17.40
C MET A 92 13.16 9.76 17.93
N THR A 93 14.23 10.06 17.21
CA THR A 93 15.62 9.74 17.61
C THR A 93 16.19 10.80 18.53
N ASP A 94 16.17 12.04 18.10
CA ASP A 94 16.88 13.15 18.74
C ASP A 94 15.97 14.30 19.18
N GLY A 95 14.69 14.28 18.79
CA GLY A 95 13.75 15.37 19.04
C GLY A 95 12.77 15.12 20.18
N ALA A 96 11.66 15.83 20.14
CA ALA A 96 10.63 15.84 21.18
C ALA A 96 9.86 14.51 21.34
N LEU A 97 9.98 13.61 20.37
CA LEU A 97 9.40 12.26 20.43
C LEU A 97 10.40 11.19 20.92
N LYS A 98 11.59 11.58 21.40
CA LYS A 98 12.57 10.65 21.95
C LYS A 98 11.95 9.86 23.11
N GLY A 99 12.05 8.53 23.05
CA GLY A 99 11.47 7.64 24.07
C GLY A 99 9.94 7.48 24.02
N LYS A 100 9.22 8.17 23.13
CA LYS A 100 7.78 7.99 22.93
C LYS A 100 7.50 6.90 21.91
N SER A 101 6.33 6.29 22.03
CA SER A 101 5.81 5.33 21.05
C SER A 101 4.75 6.00 20.16
N VAL A 102 4.63 5.48 18.94
CA VAL A 102 3.63 5.96 17.98
C VAL A 102 2.79 4.80 17.45
N GLU A 103 1.57 5.12 17.07
CA GLU A 103 0.68 4.20 16.37
C GLU A 103 0.50 4.67 14.93
N LEU A 104 0.56 3.71 14.00
CA LEU A 104 0.32 3.89 12.58
C LEU A 104 -1.03 3.26 12.24
N ILE A 105 -1.96 4.07 11.75
CA ILE A 105 -3.33 3.64 11.45
C ILE A 105 -3.57 3.74 9.96
N GLY A 106 -3.61 2.60 9.29
CA GLY A 106 -3.85 2.56 7.84
C GLY A 106 -5.33 2.69 7.49
N ARG A 107 -5.61 3.44 6.43
CA ARG A 107 -6.95 3.74 5.94
C ARG A 107 -7.09 3.51 4.45
N ALA A 108 -8.32 3.30 4.01
CA ALA A 108 -8.69 3.12 2.62
C ALA A 108 -9.90 4.00 2.27
N ASP A 109 -10.13 4.26 1.00
CA ASP A 109 -11.36 4.90 0.51
C ASP A 109 -12.55 3.91 0.57
N PRO A 110 -13.80 4.38 0.42
CA PRO A 110 -14.99 3.54 0.66
C PRO A 110 -15.28 2.54 -0.47
N ARG A 111 -14.52 2.52 -1.55
CA ARG A 111 -14.74 1.59 -2.68
C ARG A 111 -14.25 0.19 -2.34
N GLY A 112 -15.00 -0.82 -2.79
CA GLY A 112 -14.66 -2.23 -2.59
C GLY A 112 -15.16 -2.80 -1.27
N GLU A 113 -14.77 -4.05 -1.01
CA GLU A 113 -15.24 -4.81 0.13
C GLU A 113 -14.50 -4.41 1.43
N GLN A 114 -15.21 -4.49 2.56
CA GLN A 114 -14.66 -4.09 3.85
C GLN A 114 -13.41 -4.86 4.25
N GLU A 115 -13.40 -6.18 4.05
CA GLU A 115 -12.26 -7.04 4.39
C GLU A 115 -11.02 -6.70 3.55
N TYR A 116 -11.25 -6.42 2.27
CA TYR A 116 -10.20 -5.97 1.37
C TYR A 116 -9.59 -4.65 1.83
N ASN A 117 -10.43 -3.66 2.16
CA ASN A 117 -10.00 -2.36 2.64
C ASN A 117 -9.27 -2.43 3.98
N MET A 118 -9.65 -3.34 4.87
CA MET A 118 -8.90 -3.62 6.11
C MET A 118 -7.50 -4.13 5.80
N THR A 119 -7.36 -5.05 4.86
CA THR A 119 -6.06 -5.58 4.42
C THR A 119 -5.20 -4.51 3.75
N LEU A 120 -5.80 -3.70 2.88
CA LEU A 120 -5.10 -2.61 2.18
C LEU A 120 -4.62 -1.54 3.17
N GLY A 121 -5.47 -1.16 4.15
CA GLY A 121 -5.08 -0.26 5.23
C GLY A 121 -3.91 -0.82 6.05
N SER A 122 -3.96 -2.11 6.41
CA SER A 122 -2.85 -2.79 7.10
C SER A 122 -1.56 -2.72 6.29
N SER A 123 -1.62 -2.99 4.98
CA SER A 123 -0.46 -2.94 4.09
C SER A 123 0.16 -1.54 4.02
N ARG A 124 -0.65 -0.49 4.05
CA ARG A 124 -0.19 0.92 4.11
C ARG A 124 0.52 1.24 5.42
N ALA A 125 -0.08 0.85 6.57
CA ALA A 125 0.56 1.02 7.87
C ALA A 125 1.90 0.29 7.94
N THR A 126 1.95 -0.96 7.46
CA THR A 126 3.16 -1.79 7.41
C THR A 126 4.24 -1.15 6.51
N ALA A 127 3.87 -0.53 5.40
CA ALA A 127 4.85 0.15 4.54
C ALA A 127 5.53 1.33 5.26
N ALA A 128 4.76 2.16 5.96
CA ALA A 128 5.29 3.26 6.76
C ALA A 128 6.13 2.76 7.95
N HIS A 129 5.67 1.72 8.65
CA HIS A 129 6.41 1.08 9.75
C HIS A 129 7.78 0.57 9.29
N LYS A 130 7.80 -0.26 8.24
CA LYS A 130 9.06 -0.80 7.70
C LYS A 130 10.04 0.29 7.31
N PHE A 131 9.53 1.40 6.76
CA PHE A 131 10.38 2.52 6.41
C PHE A 131 10.98 3.21 7.64
N LEU A 132 10.20 3.41 8.72
CA LEU A 132 10.70 3.95 9.99
C LEU A 132 11.73 3.00 10.65
N VAL A 133 11.51 1.69 10.61
CA VAL A 133 12.50 0.70 11.07
C VAL A 133 13.80 0.80 10.29
N ALA A 134 13.72 0.96 8.96
CA ALA A 134 14.90 1.15 8.10
C ALA A 134 15.67 2.44 8.43
N LEU A 135 15.00 3.44 9.01
CA LEU A 135 15.60 4.67 9.54
C LEU A 135 16.13 4.54 10.98
N GLY A 136 16.09 3.34 11.56
CA GLY A 136 16.65 3.04 12.88
C GLY A 136 15.70 3.23 14.06
N ILE A 137 14.39 3.38 13.82
CA ILE A 137 13.41 3.40 14.91
C ILE A 137 13.18 1.97 15.40
N ASP A 138 13.23 1.77 16.73
CA ASP A 138 12.97 0.46 17.36
C ASP A 138 11.53 0.02 17.06
N ASP A 139 11.38 -1.17 16.52
CA ASP A 139 10.12 -1.84 16.21
C ASP A 139 9.12 -1.79 17.37
N LYS A 140 9.60 -1.98 18.61
CA LYS A 140 8.79 -1.99 19.84
C LYS A 140 8.17 -0.62 20.17
N ARG A 141 8.64 0.44 19.55
CA ARG A 141 8.10 1.80 19.75
C ARG A 141 6.96 2.12 18.79
N MET A 142 6.60 1.18 17.92
CA MET A 142 5.58 1.38 16.91
C MET A 142 4.53 0.27 17.00
N THR A 143 3.26 0.65 16.82
CA THR A 143 2.15 -0.29 16.66
C THR A 143 1.42 0.01 15.36
N GLU A 144 0.95 -1.05 14.71
CA GLU A 144 0.19 -0.95 13.47
C GLU A 144 -1.27 -1.31 13.73
N THR A 145 -2.18 -0.55 13.12
CA THR A 145 -3.61 -0.83 13.13
C THR A 145 -4.18 -0.52 11.76
N SER A 146 -5.23 -1.19 11.35
CA SER A 146 -6.01 -0.82 10.19
C SER A 146 -7.43 -0.46 10.60
N ARG A 147 -7.98 0.58 9.97
CA ARG A 147 -9.39 0.91 10.04
C ARG A 147 -10.08 0.75 8.68
N GLY A 148 -9.31 0.35 7.65
CA GLY A 148 -9.86 0.21 6.32
C GLY A 148 -10.65 1.44 5.90
N ALA A 149 -11.86 1.25 5.41
CA ALA A 149 -12.78 2.31 5.01
C ALA A 149 -13.79 2.72 6.11
N LEU A 150 -13.64 2.28 7.37
CA LEU A 150 -14.62 2.53 8.44
C LEU A 150 -14.86 4.02 8.72
N ASP A 151 -13.86 4.87 8.50
CA ASP A 151 -13.95 6.31 8.73
C ASP A 151 -13.83 7.10 7.42
N ALA A 152 -14.04 6.44 6.27
CA ALA A 152 -14.01 7.10 4.98
C ALA A 152 -15.18 8.07 4.83
N THR A 153 -14.90 9.27 4.33
CA THR A 153 -15.90 10.35 4.19
C THR A 153 -15.96 10.90 2.77
N GLY A 154 -15.06 10.45 1.89
CA GLY A 154 -15.02 10.87 0.49
C GLY A 154 -16.22 10.38 -0.31
N HIS A 155 -16.66 11.20 -1.26
CA HIS A 155 -17.76 10.89 -2.20
C HIS A 155 -17.33 11.07 -3.66
N ASP A 156 -16.15 11.62 -3.88
CA ASP A 156 -15.52 11.86 -5.18
C ASP A 156 -14.02 11.52 -5.09
N GLU A 157 -13.30 11.61 -6.22
CA GLU A 157 -11.89 11.22 -6.24
C GLU A 157 -11.01 12.09 -5.35
N GLU A 158 -11.35 13.35 -5.15
CA GLU A 158 -10.60 14.21 -4.21
C GLU A 158 -10.81 13.75 -2.76
N GLY A 159 -12.05 13.42 -2.38
CA GLY A 159 -12.38 12.86 -1.07
C GLY A 159 -11.77 11.47 -0.86
N TYR A 160 -11.88 10.59 -1.86
CA TYR A 160 -11.27 9.25 -1.81
C TYR A 160 -9.76 9.32 -1.61
N ALA A 161 -9.12 10.24 -2.30
CA ALA A 161 -7.71 10.48 -2.13
C ALA A 161 -7.34 10.88 -0.69
N LYS A 162 -8.15 11.69 -0.02
CA LYS A 162 -7.95 12.05 1.41
C LYS A 162 -8.18 10.87 2.36
N ASP A 163 -9.03 9.92 1.97
CA ASP A 163 -9.27 8.71 2.77
C ASP A 163 -8.10 7.72 2.69
N ARG A 164 -7.39 7.68 1.56
CA ARG A 164 -6.24 6.78 1.34
C ARG A 164 -4.99 7.30 2.05
N ARG A 165 -4.83 7.00 3.35
CA ARG A 165 -3.74 7.55 4.16
C ARG A 165 -3.28 6.62 5.28
N VAL A 166 -2.19 6.98 5.92
CA VAL A 166 -1.77 6.45 7.23
C VAL A 166 -1.70 7.59 8.23
N ASP A 167 -2.49 7.49 9.29
CA ASP A 167 -2.44 8.44 10.39
C ASP A 167 -1.37 8.01 11.41
N LEU A 168 -0.50 8.93 11.82
CA LEU A 168 0.45 8.75 12.91
C LEU A 168 -0.02 9.49 14.15
N ARG A 169 -0.05 8.81 15.28
CA ARG A 169 -0.36 9.41 16.59
C ARG A 169 0.55 8.91 17.70
N ILE A 170 0.75 9.72 18.73
CA ILE A 170 1.51 9.33 19.92
C ILE A 170 0.67 8.38 20.76
N VAL A 171 1.27 7.27 21.22
CA VAL A 171 0.65 6.32 22.16
C VAL A 171 1.00 6.72 23.59
N GLY A 172 0.00 6.67 24.48
CA GLY A 172 0.24 6.85 25.93
C GLY A 172 0.30 8.31 26.38
N LYS A 173 -0.78 9.01 26.13
CA LYS A 173 -1.15 10.21 26.90
C LYS A 173 -2.18 9.87 27.94
#